data_7e3b9935fe8774e3c22c696936446a4f
#
_entry.id   7e3b9935fe8774e3c22c696936446a4f
#
_cell.length_a   1.000
_cell.length_b   1.000
_cell.length_c   1.000
_cell.angle_alpha   90.00
_cell.angle_beta   90.00
_cell.angle_gamma   90.00
#
_symmetry.space_group_name_H-M   'P 1'
#
loop_
_entity.id
_entity.type
_entity.pdbx_description
1 polymer ?
#
loop_
_entity_poly.entity_id
_entity_poly.type
_entity_poly.pdbx_seq_one_letter_code
_entity_poly.pdbx_strand_id
1 'polypeptide(L)'
;MPGRRKDQRSAQPDVSAWRPRVPGVVEVFHAHYTEYAYPMHVHDAWTLLIVDDGAVRYDLDRHEHGTPHDTVSLLPPHVPHNGSPATPDGFRKRVLYLDVSRLGDELIGPAVDAPDLRDPVLRRRVGQLHAALALPGDELEAESRLTLIGERLRAHLRPAQTTDPARRDPVLARRLRELLDERVVAGIGLEEAATLVPAHPAHLVRAFSGAYGIAPHQYLMSRRVDRARRLLLAGRSPADVAGATGFYDQAHLTRHFKRLVGVTPGRYRASGARGAPGG
;
A
#
# COMPACT_ATOMS: atom_id res chain seq x y z
N MET A 1 -18.48 -54.84 5.64
CA MET A 1 -18.25 -53.60 4.87
C MET A 1 -17.49 -52.63 5.75
N PRO A 2 -16.16 -52.40 5.58
CA PRO A 2 -15.46 -51.43 6.38
C PRO A 2 -15.68 -50.03 5.84
N GLY A 3 -16.17 -49.15 6.71
CA GLY A 3 -16.40 -47.77 6.41
C GLY A 3 -15.11 -47.03 6.02
N ARG A 4 -15.15 -46.31 4.89
CA ARG A 4 -14.12 -45.37 4.46
C ARG A 4 -13.98 -44.28 5.53
N ARG A 5 -12.88 -44.31 6.27
CA ARG A 5 -12.38 -43.13 7.00
C ARG A 5 -12.06 -42.08 5.94
N LYS A 6 -12.84 -41.01 5.87
CA LYS A 6 -12.46 -39.76 5.18
C LYS A 6 -11.18 -39.28 5.88
N ASP A 7 -10.08 -39.28 5.17
CA ASP A 7 -8.86 -38.58 5.56
C ASP A 7 -9.19 -37.08 5.75
N GLN A 8 -9.45 -36.71 6.99
CA GLN A 8 -9.47 -35.31 7.42
C GLN A 8 -8.02 -34.83 7.49
N ARG A 9 -7.42 -34.58 6.34
CA ARG A 9 -6.28 -33.66 6.30
C ARG A 9 -6.91 -32.27 6.50
N SER A 10 -6.88 -31.78 7.74
CA SER A 10 -7.09 -30.37 8.03
C SER A 10 -6.16 -29.58 7.12
N ALA A 11 -6.69 -28.84 6.16
CA ALA A 11 -5.91 -28.02 5.27
C ALA A 11 -5.11 -27.05 6.15
N GLN A 12 -3.79 -27.12 6.09
CA GLN A 12 -2.94 -26.17 6.82
C GLN A 12 -3.28 -24.75 6.37
N PRO A 13 -3.38 -23.81 7.31
CA PRO A 13 -3.62 -22.41 6.97
C PRO A 13 -2.57 -21.90 5.97
N ASP A 14 -3.02 -21.29 4.88
CA ASP A 14 -2.12 -20.57 3.97
C ASP A 14 -1.88 -19.16 4.53
N VAL A 15 -0.68 -18.95 5.06
CA VAL A 15 -0.29 -17.70 5.74
C VAL A 15 1.01 -17.18 5.17
N SER A 16 1.02 -15.88 4.83
CA SER A 16 2.25 -15.15 4.52
C SER A 16 2.32 -13.85 5.34
N ALA A 17 3.51 -13.58 5.89
CA ALA A 17 3.75 -12.37 6.67
C ALA A 17 5.13 -11.81 6.35
N TRP A 18 5.26 -10.48 6.32
CA TRP A 18 6.53 -9.81 6.11
C TRP A 18 6.52 -8.39 6.69
N ARG A 19 7.71 -7.85 6.93
CA ARG A 19 7.90 -6.47 7.35
C ARG A 19 8.41 -5.64 6.17
N PRO A 20 7.61 -4.71 5.63
CA PRO A 20 8.04 -3.84 4.55
C PRO A 20 8.97 -2.73 5.06
N ARG A 21 9.75 -2.13 4.14
CA ARG A 21 10.59 -0.95 4.44
C ARG A 21 9.81 0.36 4.30
N VAL A 22 8.63 0.42 4.90
CA VAL A 22 7.74 1.59 4.86
C VAL A 22 7.49 2.05 6.28
N PRO A 23 7.88 3.27 6.66
CA PRO A 23 7.68 3.80 7.99
C PRO A 23 6.22 3.73 8.41
N GLY A 24 5.98 3.24 9.63
CA GLY A 24 4.64 3.11 10.20
C GLY A 24 3.86 1.86 9.78
N VAL A 25 4.41 0.98 8.95
CA VAL A 25 3.90 -0.38 8.74
C VAL A 25 4.76 -1.35 9.54
N VAL A 26 4.17 -1.96 10.56
CA VAL A 26 4.85 -2.93 11.44
C VAL A 26 4.96 -4.29 10.75
N GLU A 27 3.84 -4.74 10.16
CA GLU A 27 3.75 -6.03 9.49
C GLU A 27 2.63 -6.00 8.42
N VAL A 28 2.82 -6.76 7.36
CA VAL A 28 1.79 -7.15 6.39
C VAL A 28 1.52 -8.63 6.59
N PHE A 29 0.24 -8.98 6.71
CA PHE A 29 -0.16 -10.36 6.96
C PHE A 29 -1.31 -10.75 6.02
N HIS A 30 -1.14 -11.84 5.29
CA HIS A 30 -2.19 -12.43 4.45
C HIS A 30 -2.49 -13.84 4.94
N ALA A 31 -3.76 -14.19 5.01
CA ALA A 31 -4.15 -15.52 5.45
C ALA A 31 -5.40 -16.04 4.74
N HIS A 32 -5.45 -17.35 4.55
CA HIS A 32 -6.63 -18.09 4.19
C HIS A 32 -6.90 -19.15 5.26
N TYR A 33 -8.06 -19.08 5.89
CA TYR A 33 -8.50 -19.98 6.95
C TYR A 33 -9.84 -20.60 6.58
N THR A 34 -9.94 -21.91 6.73
CA THR A 34 -11.21 -22.63 6.52
C THR A 34 -11.94 -22.91 7.82
N GLU A 35 -11.24 -23.36 8.86
CA GLU A 35 -11.86 -23.79 10.13
C GLU A 35 -11.25 -23.10 11.37
N TYR A 36 -10.15 -22.34 11.17
CA TYR A 36 -9.39 -21.77 12.29
C TYR A 36 -10.09 -20.55 12.90
N ALA A 37 -10.32 -20.61 14.20
CA ALA A 37 -10.79 -19.50 15.01
C ALA A 37 -9.64 -18.93 15.85
N TYR A 38 -9.47 -17.60 15.84
CA TYR A 38 -8.53 -16.92 16.69
C TYR A 38 -9.08 -16.83 18.12
N PRO A 39 -8.34 -17.28 19.15
CA PRO A 39 -8.73 -17.01 20.53
C PRO A 39 -8.68 -15.51 20.83
N MET A 40 -9.26 -15.09 21.94
CA MET A 40 -9.17 -13.72 22.43
C MET A 40 -7.70 -13.32 22.63
N HIS A 41 -7.27 -12.21 22.02
CA HIS A 41 -5.90 -11.70 22.05
C HIS A 41 -5.88 -10.17 21.84
N VAL A 42 -4.71 -9.57 21.97
CA VAL A 42 -4.46 -8.15 21.74
C VAL A 42 -3.27 -7.95 20.82
N HIS A 43 -3.21 -6.79 20.15
CA HIS A 43 -2.02 -6.33 19.42
C HIS A 43 -1.55 -4.99 19.95
N ASP A 44 -0.25 -4.70 19.86
CA ASP A 44 0.34 -3.41 20.19
C ASP A 44 0.31 -2.43 19.01
N ALA A 45 -0.46 -2.73 17.97
CA ALA A 45 -0.54 -2.01 16.72
C ALA A 45 -2.00 -1.85 16.28
N TRP A 46 -2.29 -0.82 15.50
CA TRP A 46 -3.55 -0.73 14.77
C TRP A 46 -3.66 -1.86 13.76
N THR A 47 -4.77 -2.56 13.75
CA THR A 47 -5.01 -3.67 12.82
C THR A 47 -6.03 -3.23 11.77
N LEU A 48 -5.54 -2.93 10.56
CA LEU A 48 -6.37 -2.57 9.41
C LEU A 48 -6.55 -3.78 8.51
N LEU A 49 -7.77 -4.26 8.39
CA LEU A 49 -8.04 -5.52 7.69
C LEU A 49 -9.10 -5.37 6.60
N ILE A 50 -8.94 -6.14 5.52
CA ILE A 50 -9.93 -6.38 4.49
C ILE A 50 -10.10 -7.88 4.27
N VAL A 51 -11.34 -8.30 4.01
CA VAL A 51 -11.68 -9.67 3.63
C VAL A 51 -11.87 -9.72 2.12
N ASP A 52 -11.11 -10.57 1.43
CA ASP A 52 -11.18 -10.72 -0.04
C ASP A 52 -12.20 -11.77 -0.44
N ASP A 53 -12.41 -12.79 0.40
CA ASP A 53 -13.33 -13.90 0.17
C ASP A 53 -13.88 -14.41 1.51
N GLY A 54 -15.14 -14.84 1.53
CA GLY A 54 -15.84 -15.25 2.73
C GLY A 54 -16.19 -14.09 3.66
N ALA A 55 -16.34 -14.37 4.96
CA ALA A 55 -16.62 -13.38 6.00
C ALA A 55 -16.02 -13.81 7.33
N VAL A 56 -15.64 -12.82 8.14
CA VAL A 56 -15.15 -13.01 9.52
C VAL A 56 -16.18 -12.49 10.50
N ARG A 57 -16.45 -13.26 11.53
CA ARG A 57 -17.15 -12.83 12.74
C ARG A 57 -16.12 -12.66 13.84
N TYR A 58 -16.21 -11.58 14.60
CA TYR A 58 -15.25 -11.29 15.65
C TYR A 58 -15.92 -10.54 16.82
N ASP A 59 -15.39 -10.72 18.00
CA ASP A 59 -15.72 -9.90 19.16
C ASP A 59 -14.64 -8.81 19.34
N LEU A 60 -15.06 -7.59 19.63
CA LEU A 60 -14.22 -6.47 20.00
C LEU A 60 -14.82 -5.79 21.22
N ASP A 61 -14.05 -5.71 22.30
CA ASP A 61 -14.51 -5.11 23.57
C ASP A 61 -15.91 -5.59 23.99
N ARG A 62 -16.17 -6.91 23.96
CA ARG A 62 -17.42 -7.58 24.33
C ARG A 62 -18.61 -7.38 23.39
N HIS A 63 -18.41 -6.77 22.22
CA HIS A 63 -19.44 -6.65 21.20
C HIS A 63 -19.11 -7.52 20.00
N GLU A 64 -20.12 -8.24 19.48
CA GLU A 64 -19.97 -9.06 18.28
C GLU A 64 -20.06 -8.17 17.04
N HIS A 65 -19.12 -8.38 16.13
CA HIS A 65 -19.00 -7.70 14.84
C HIS A 65 -18.87 -8.71 13.70
N GLY A 66 -19.08 -8.26 12.47
CA GLY A 66 -18.86 -9.07 11.29
C GLY A 66 -18.26 -8.25 10.16
N THR A 67 -17.21 -8.75 9.55
CA THR A 67 -16.57 -8.12 8.40
C THR A 67 -16.97 -8.83 7.11
N PRO A 68 -17.99 -8.34 6.40
CA PRO A 68 -18.27 -8.78 5.04
C PRO A 68 -17.18 -8.28 4.08
N HIS A 69 -17.11 -8.87 2.89
CA HIS A 69 -16.08 -8.57 1.89
C HIS A 69 -16.07 -7.12 1.35
N ASP A 70 -17.10 -6.32 1.60
CA ASP A 70 -17.20 -4.92 1.16
C ASP A 70 -16.74 -3.90 2.21
N THR A 71 -16.32 -4.37 3.39
CA THR A 71 -15.99 -3.56 4.55
C THR A 71 -14.47 -3.49 4.76
N VAL A 72 -14.01 -2.43 5.40
CA VAL A 72 -12.67 -2.29 5.98
C VAL A 72 -12.83 -2.27 7.49
N SER A 73 -12.20 -3.19 8.21
CA SER A 73 -12.23 -3.19 9.67
C SER A 73 -10.95 -2.59 10.23
N LEU A 74 -11.09 -1.73 11.24
CA LEU A 74 -9.99 -1.10 11.96
C LEU A 74 -10.10 -1.44 13.43
N LEU A 75 -9.22 -2.35 13.90
CA LEU A 75 -9.16 -2.72 15.31
C LEU A 75 -8.06 -1.92 16.01
N PRO A 76 -8.38 -1.25 17.13
CA PRO A 76 -7.41 -0.44 17.85
C PRO A 76 -6.40 -1.29 18.64
N PRO A 77 -5.21 -0.72 18.95
CA PRO A 77 -4.23 -1.38 19.81
C PRO A 77 -4.76 -1.61 21.20
N HIS A 78 -4.26 -2.66 21.85
CA HIS A 78 -4.53 -3.05 23.24
C HIS A 78 -5.99 -3.40 23.57
N VAL A 79 -6.89 -3.42 22.58
CA VAL A 79 -8.28 -3.83 22.78
C VAL A 79 -8.43 -5.32 22.46
N PRO A 80 -8.94 -6.14 23.40
CA PRO A 80 -9.13 -7.56 23.18
C PRO A 80 -10.11 -7.85 22.05
N HIS A 81 -9.73 -8.77 21.19
CA HIS A 81 -10.55 -9.25 20.09
C HIS A 81 -10.24 -10.72 19.76
N ASN A 82 -11.19 -11.37 19.13
CA ASN A 82 -11.07 -12.72 18.57
C ASN A 82 -11.44 -12.70 17.10
N GLY A 83 -11.61 -13.87 16.48
CA GLY A 83 -12.14 -13.97 15.12
C GLY A 83 -12.37 -15.41 14.70
N SER A 84 -13.46 -15.63 13.98
CA SER A 84 -13.84 -16.94 13.46
C SER A 84 -14.46 -16.84 12.07
N PRO A 85 -14.42 -17.93 11.26
CA PRO A 85 -15.15 -17.97 10.01
C PRO A 85 -16.66 -17.77 10.23
N ALA A 86 -17.25 -16.89 9.45
CA ALA A 86 -18.71 -16.72 9.43
C ALA A 86 -19.40 -17.61 8.39
N THR A 87 -18.61 -18.24 7.50
CA THR A 87 -19.09 -19.15 6.44
C THR A 87 -18.34 -20.48 6.48
N PRO A 88 -18.95 -21.60 6.04
CA PRO A 88 -18.30 -22.91 6.00
C PRO A 88 -17.06 -22.98 5.12
N ASP A 89 -16.96 -22.13 4.09
CA ASP A 89 -15.82 -22.07 3.17
C ASP A 89 -14.65 -21.27 3.74
N GLY A 90 -14.83 -20.73 4.95
CA GLY A 90 -13.81 -19.94 5.62
C GLY A 90 -13.71 -18.51 5.10
N PHE A 91 -12.51 -17.93 5.15
CA PHE A 91 -12.26 -16.57 4.70
C PHE A 91 -10.81 -16.36 4.28
N ARG A 92 -10.61 -15.43 3.35
CA ARG A 92 -9.31 -14.90 2.96
C ARG A 92 -9.20 -13.45 3.38
N LYS A 93 -8.17 -13.11 4.15
CA LYS A 93 -7.96 -11.74 4.63
C LYS A 93 -6.57 -11.21 4.33
N ARG A 94 -6.50 -9.89 4.21
CA ARG A 94 -5.26 -9.13 4.21
C ARG A 94 -5.27 -8.12 5.35
N VAL A 95 -4.18 -8.08 6.09
CA VAL A 95 -4.04 -7.26 7.31
C VAL A 95 -2.79 -6.40 7.20
N LEU A 96 -2.90 -5.14 7.63
CA LEU A 96 -1.79 -4.25 7.91
C LEU A 96 -1.77 -3.98 9.41
N TYR A 97 -0.65 -4.28 10.04
CA TYR A 97 -0.37 -3.80 11.40
C TYR A 97 0.36 -2.47 11.28
N LEU A 98 -0.25 -1.41 11.81
CA LEU A 98 0.27 -0.06 11.72
C LEU A 98 0.73 0.41 13.09
N ASP A 99 1.85 1.13 13.11
CA ASP A 99 2.37 1.76 14.31
C ASP A 99 1.33 2.67 14.96
N VAL A 100 1.28 2.71 16.30
CA VAL A 100 0.30 3.48 17.07
C VAL A 100 0.32 4.96 16.73
N SER A 101 1.50 5.51 16.41
CA SER A 101 1.68 6.92 16.03
C SER A 101 0.96 7.31 14.73
N ARG A 102 0.54 6.31 13.91
CA ARG A 102 -0.13 6.58 12.63
C ARG A 102 -1.53 7.14 12.76
N LEU A 103 -2.27 6.75 13.79
CA LEU A 103 -3.63 7.24 14.00
C LEU A 103 -3.79 8.01 15.32
N GLY A 104 -3.02 7.66 16.35
CA GLY A 104 -3.06 8.27 17.69
C GLY A 104 -4.05 7.58 18.62
N ASP A 105 -3.77 7.67 19.93
CA ASP A 105 -4.54 7.00 20.97
C ASP A 105 -5.95 7.57 21.13
N GLU A 106 -6.15 8.82 20.75
CA GLU A 106 -7.45 9.51 20.80
C GLU A 106 -8.51 8.90 19.87
N LEU A 107 -8.09 8.05 18.92
CA LEU A 107 -9.01 7.36 18.00
C LEU A 107 -9.36 5.94 18.46
N ILE A 108 -8.80 5.45 19.58
CA ILE A 108 -9.08 4.10 20.10
C ILE A 108 -10.58 3.94 20.42
N GLY A 109 -11.14 4.84 21.23
CA GLY A 109 -12.59 4.80 21.57
C GLY A 109 -13.48 4.83 20.33
N PRO A 110 -13.36 5.85 19.45
CA PRO A 110 -14.13 5.88 18.21
C PRO A 110 -14.00 4.63 17.33
N ALA A 111 -12.83 3.99 17.30
CA ALA A 111 -12.63 2.76 16.54
C ALA A 111 -13.24 1.52 17.20
N VAL A 112 -13.36 1.50 18.54
CA VAL A 112 -14.14 0.48 19.26
C VAL A 112 -15.63 0.62 18.94
N ASP A 113 -16.15 1.86 18.94
CA ASP A 113 -17.56 2.14 18.70
C ASP A 113 -17.98 1.85 17.25
N ALA A 114 -17.07 2.05 16.28
CA ALA A 114 -17.35 1.87 14.85
C ALA A 114 -16.14 1.24 14.11
N PRO A 115 -15.82 -0.04 14.38
CA PRO A 115 -14.65 -0.69 13.80
C PRO A 115 -14.81 -1.01 12.32
N ASP A 116 -16.03 -1.15 11.81
CA ASP A 116 -16.34 -1.61 10.46
C ASP A 116 -16.78 -0.45 9.56
N LEU A 117 -15.96 -0.11 8.60
CA LEU A 117 -16.13 1.02 7.71
C LEU A 117 -16.60 0.58 6.32
N ARG A 118 -17.86 0.93 5.95
CA ARG A 118 -18.38 0.71 4.60
C ARG A 118 -17.95 1.82 3.67
N ASP A 119 -16.76 1.70 3.12
CA ASP A 119 -16.16 2.69 2.24
C ASP A 119 -15.42 2.01 1.07
N PRO A 120 -16.04 1.91 -0.10
CA PRO A 120 -15.44 1.28 -1.27
C PRO A 120 -14.16 1.97 -1.75
N VAL A 121 -14.00 3.28 -1.51
CA VAL A 121 -12.80 4.03 -1.87
C VAL A 121 -11.66 3.66 -0.93
N LEU A 122 -11.92 3.60 0.39
CA LEU A 122 -10.95 3.16 1.39
C LEU A 122 -10.52 1.72 1.10
N ARG A 123 -11.46 0.80 0.90
CA ARG A 123 -11.17 -0.60 0.60
C ARG A 123 -10.27 -0.76 -0.62
N ARG A 124 -10.57 -0.06 -1.72
CA ARG A 124 -9.72 -0.08 -2.93
C ARG A 124 -8.32 0.46 -2.63
N ARG A 125 -8.19 1.55 -1.87
CA ARG A 125 -6.89 2.12 -1.49
C ARG A 125 -6.08 1.16 -0.62
N VAL A 126 -6.71 0.48 0.33
CA VAL A 126 -6.06 -0.56 1.15
C VAL A 126 -5.57 -1.71 0.28
N GLY A 127 -6.38 -2.20 -0.67
CA GLY A 127 -5.96 -3.21 -1.63
C GLY A 127 -4.77 -2.78 -2.49
N GLN A 128 -4.75 -1.52 -2.94
CA GLN A 128 -3.63 -0.95 -3.70
C GLN A 128 -2.37 -0.78 -2.84
N LEU A 129 -2.51 -0.45 -1.56
CA LEU A 129 -1.38 -0.40 -0.62
C LEU A 129 -0.77 -1.78 -0.44
N HIS A 130 -1.56 -2.84 -0.24
CA HIS A 130 -1.06 -4.22 -0.18
C HIS A 130 -0.26 -4.59 -1.44
N ALA A 131 -0.74 -4.20 -2.62
CA ALA A 131 -0.02 -4.44 -3.88
C ALA A 131 1.32 -3.70 -3.95
N ALA A 132 1.39 -2.46 -3.48
CA ALA A 132 2.63 -1.68 -3.44
C ALA A 132 3.63 -2.28 -2.42
N LEU A 133 3.15 -2.71 -1.24
CA LEU A 133 3.97 -3.29 -0.19
C LEU A 133 4.53 -4.68 -0.55
N ALA A 134 3.93 -5.39 -1.48
CA ALA A 134 4.40 -6.70 -1.95
C ALA A 134 5.62 -6.60 -2.89
N LEU A 135 5.99 -5.42 -3.34
CA LEU A 135 7.01 -5.20 -4.35
C LEU A 135 8.07 -4.21 -3.85
N PRO A 136 9.36 -4.60 -3.81
CA PRO A 136 10.41 -3.69 -3.40
C PRO A 136 10.60 -2.55 -4.41
N GLY A 137 11.02 -1.38 -3.91
CA GLY A 137 11.31 -0.19 -4.71
C GLY A 137 10.14 0.78 -4.90
N ASP A 138 8.93 0.44 -4.42
CA ASP A 138 7.75 1.30 -4.49
C ASP A 138 7.44 2.01 -3.14
N GLU A 139 8.46 2.23 -2.29
CA GLU A 139 8.30 2.77 -0.93
C GLU A 139 7.56 4.10 -0.93
N LEU A 140 7.92 5.05 -1.81
CA LEU A 140 7.23 6.34 -1.92
C LEU A 140 5.75 6.18 -2.32
N GLU A 141 5.42 5.19 -3.17
CA GLU A 141 4.03 4.88 -3.51
C GLU A 141 3.28 4.38 -2.28
N ALA A 142 3.87 3.43 -1.53
CA ALA A 142 3.28 2.86 -0.33
C ALA A 142 3.08 3.92 0.77
N GLU A 143 4.07 4.78 1.03
CA GLU A 143 3.99 5.88 1.98
C GLU A 143 2.90 6.88 1.61
N SER A 144 2.82 7.28 0.33
CA SER A 144 1.79 8.19 -0.17
C SER A 144 0.38 7.60 0.01
N ARG A 145 0.21 6.30 -0.29
CA ARG A 145 -1.07 5.59 -0.11
C ARG A 145 -1.45 5.45 1.35
N LEU A 146 -0.51 5.04 2.20
CA LEU A 146 -0.72 4.90 3.65
C LEU A 146 -1.14 6.24 4.27
N THR A 147 -0.50 7.33 3.89
CA THR A 147 -0.81 8.68 4.36
C THR A 147 -2.26 9.08 4.03
N LEU A 148 -2.69 8.86 2.77
CA LEU A 148 -4.06 9.17 2.36
C LEU A 148 -5.11 8.21 2.97
N ILE A 149 -4.73 6.96 3.27
CA ILE A 149 -5.57 6.02 4.03
C ILE A 149 -5.75 6.53 5.46
N GLY A 150 -4.64 6.90 6.13
CA GLY A 150 -4.69 7.43 7.50
C GLY A 150 -5.58 8.67 7.63
N GLU A 151 -5.53 9.60 6.67
CA GLU A 151 -6.44 10.76 6.66
C GLU A 151 -7.90 10.33 6.53
N ARG A 152 -8.19 9.39 5.63
CA ARG A 152 -9.56 8.92 5.42
C ARG A 152 -10.10 8.16 6.62
N LEU A 153 -9.28 7.37 7.30
CA LEU A 153 -9.63 6.72 8.57
C LEU A 153 -9.95 7.75 9.66
N ARG A 154 -9.12 8.79 9.82
CA ARG A 154 -9.40 9.89 10.76
C ARG A 154 -10.70 10.61 10.44
N ALA A 155 -11.00 10.82 9.17
CA ALA A 155 -12.25 11.46 8.75
C ALA A 155 -13.49 10.61 9.10
N HIS A 156 -13.39 9.29 9.04
CA HIS A 156 -14.46 8.39 9.51
C HIS A 156 -14.64 8.42 11.02
N LEU A 157 -13.54 8.42 11.77
CA LEU A 157 -13.57 8.35 13.24
C LEU A 157 -13.81 9.71 13.92
N ARG A 158 -13.64 10.82 13.18
CA ARG A 158 -13.90 12.20 13.64
C ARG A 158 -14.79 12.96 12.66
N PRO A 159 -16.09 12.65 12.56
CA PRO A 159 -16.96 13.24 11.52
C PRO A 159 -17.16 14.74 11.61
N ALA A 160 -16.76 15.41 12.71
CA ALA A 160 -17.04 16.81 12.95
C ALA A 160 -15.95 17.81 12.48
N GLN A 161 -14.83 17.35 11.95
CA GLN A 161 -13.80 18.26 11.39
C GLN A 161 -13.88 18.25 9.87
N THR A 162 -14.54 19.23 9.29
CA THR A 162 -14.46 19.53 7.86
C THR A 162 -13.02 19.86 7.50
N THR A 163 -12.31 18.90 6.93
CA THR A 163 -11.05 19.18 6.26
C THR A 163 -11.36 20.08 5.06
N ASP A 164 -10.76 21.27 5.06
CA ASP A 164 -10.82 22.26 3.98
C ASP A 164 -10.57 21.56 2.62
N PRO A 165 -11.48 21.68 1.64
CA PRO A 165 -11.28 21.08 0.33
C PRO A 165 -9.97 21.58 -0.25
N ALA A 166 -9.10 20.67 -0.63
CA ALA A 166 -7.71 20.79 -1.07
C ALA A 166 -7.37 22.21 -1.58
N ARG A 167 -6.85 23.04 -0.70
CA ARG A 167 -6.30 24.34 -1.06
C ARG A 167 -5.19 24.09 -2.06
N ARG A 168 -5.40 24.54 -3.31
CA ARG A 168 -4.37 24.46 -4.34
C ARG A 168 -3.17 25.24 -3.84
N ASP A 169 -2.07 24.54 -3.58
CA ASP A 169 -0.81 25.14 -3.19
C ASP A 169 0.23 24.91 -4.29
N PRO A 170 0.24 25.74 -5.34
CA PRO A 170 1.14 25.58 -6.47
C PRO A 170 2.61 25.81 -6.10
N VAL A 171 2.88 26.60 -5.05
CA VAL A 171 4.25 26.82 -4.57
C VAL A 171 4.78 25.56 -3.92
N LEU A 172 3.98 24.95 -3.05
CA LEU A 172 4.32 23.68 -2.40
C LEU A 172 4.51 22.56 -3.42
N ALA A 173 3.60 22.44 -4.37
CA ALA A 173 3.67 21.44 -5.45
C ALA A 173 4.95 21.61 -6.29
N ARG A 174 5.33 22.86 -6.61
CA ARG A 174 6.57 23.15 -7.36
C ARG A 174 7.80 22.76 -6.55
N ARG A 175 7.89 23.13 -5.28
CA ARG A 175 9.03 22.75 -4.40
C ARG A 175 9.18 21.23 -4.30
N LEU A 176 8.07 20.51 -4.15
CA LEU A 176 8.14 19.05 -4.12
C LEU A 176 8.60 18.49 -5.48
N ARG A 177 8.17 19.06 -6.61
CA ARG A 177 8.64 18.64 -7.92
C ARG A 177 10.15 18.84 -8.07
N GLU A 178 10.66 20.00 -7.71
CA GLU A 178 12.09 20.33 -7.75
C GLU A 178 12.90 19.33 -6.90
N LEU A 179 12.44 19.03 -5.69
CA LEU A 179 13.06 18.03 -4.81
C LEU A 179 13.03 16.62 -5.44
N LEU A 180 11.93 16.20 -6.06
CA LEU A 180 11.83 14.91 -6.75
C LEU A 180 12.77 14.84 -7.98
N ASP A 181 12.95 15.95 -8.71
CA ASP A 181 13.87 16.04 -9.85
C ASP A 181 15.35 15.93 -9.38
N GLU A 182 15.71 16.55 -8.26
CA GLU A 182 17.05 16.43 -7.67
C GLU A 182 17.32 15.00 -7.16
N ARG A 183 16.30 14.30 -6.69
CA ARG A 183 16.39 12.98 -6.07
C ARG A 183 15.95 11.83 -6.99
N VAL A 184 15.93 12.01 -8.32
CA VAL A 184 15.45 10.99 -9.26
C VAL A 184 16.16 9.65 -9.08
N VAL A 185 17.48 9.64 -8.92
CA VAL A 185 18.25 8.40 -8.76
C VAL A 185 18.25 7.91 -7.32
N ALA A 186 18.59 8.78 -6.38
CA ALA A 186 18.66 8.42 -4.96
C ALA A 186 17.29 7.99 -4.42
N GLY A 187 16.21 8.57 -4.95
CA GLY A 187 14.88 8.46 -4.36
C GLY A 187 14.74 9.34 -3.12
N ILE A 188 13.52 9.41 -2.60
CA ILE A 188 13.19 10.08 -1.36
C ILE A 188 11.90 9.48 -0.79
N GLY A 189 11.86 9.27 0.52
CA GLY A 189 10.64 8.93 1.25
C GLY A 189 9.74 10.13 1.48
N LEU A 190 8.46 9.91 1.70
CA LEU A 190 7.49 10.99 1.88
C LEU A 190 7.73 11.79 3.16
N GLU A 191 8.14 11.14 4.25
CA GLU A 191 8.48 11.80 5.52
C GLU A 191 9.72 12.68 5.38
N GLU A 192 10.76 12.20 4.67
CA GLU A 192 11.94 13.02 4.36
C GLU A 192 11.57 14.23 3.50
N ALA A 193 10.74 14.02 2.49
CA ALA A 193 10.24 15.10 1.64
C ALA A 193 9.45 16.14 2.44
N ALA A 194 8.63 15.70 3.42
CA ALA A 194 7.85 16.57 4.30
C ALA A 194 8.74 17.40 5.27
N THR A 195 9.93 16.90 5.60
CA THR A 195 10.92 17.64 6.37
C THR A 195 11.61 18.70 5.53
N LEU A 196 12.01 18.36 4.30
CA LEU A 196 12.74 19.27 3.40
C LEU A 196 11.83 20.34 2.77
N VAL A 197 10.58 19.99 2.50
CA VAL A 197 9.53 20.91 2.07
C VAL A 197 8.50 20.99 3.18
N PRO A 198 8.66 21.91 4.16
CA PRO A 198 7.92 21.89 5.42
C PRO A 198 6.41 21.93 5.22
N ALA A 199 5.80 20.75 5.24
CA ALA A 199 4.35 20.56 5.12
C ALA A 199 3.95 19.16 5.58
N HIS A 200 2.70 19.02 6.02
CA HIS A 200 2.19 17.71 6.38
C HIS A 200 2.23 16.75 5.15
N PRO A 201 2.69 15.50 5.29
CA PRO A 201 2.86 14.55 4.19
C PRO A 201 1.64 14.43 3.26
N ALA A 202 0.44 14.33 3.82
CA ALA A 202 -0.77 14.24 3.03
C ALA A 202 -1.08 15.54 2.26
N HIS A 203 -0.71 16.71 2.80
CA HIS A 203 -0.84 17.98 2.09
C HIS A 203 0.11 18.03 0.88
N LEU A 204 1.36 17.55 1.04
CA LEU A 204 2.30 17.39 -0.08
C LEU A 204 1.71 16.54 -1.21
N VAL A 205 1.17 15.37 -0.88
CA VAL A 205 0.57 14.47 -1.90
C VAL A 205 -0.63 15.13 -2.58
N ARG A 206 -1.52 15.79 -1.82
CA ARG A 206 -2.70 16.46 -2.40
C ARG A 206 -2.33 17.69 -3.25
N ALA A 207 -1.46 18.55 -2.75
CA ALA A 207 -1.01 19.75 -3.47
C ALA A 207 -0.35 19.36 -4.80
N PHE A 208 0.54 18.35 -4.77
CA PHE A 208 1.22 17.86 -5.97
C PHE A 208 0.23 17.25 -6.96
N SER A 209 -0.65 16.35 -6.50
CA SER A 209 -1.63 15.70 -7.37
C SER A 209 -2.64 16.67 -7.95
N GLY A 210 -3.04 17.69 -7.18
CA GLY A 210 -3.92 18.76 -7.64
C GLY A 210 -3.28 19.70 -8.66
N ALA A 211 -1.96 19.92 -8.57
CA ALA A 211 -1.23 20.79 -9.50
C ALA A 211 -0.83 20.07 -10.79
N TYR A 212 -0.41 18.81 -10.70
CA TYR A 212 0.17 18.07 -11.84
C TYR A 212 -0.70 16.91 -12.36
N GLY A 213 -1.83 16.62 -11.76
CA GLY A 213 -2.75 15.57 -12.20
C GLY A 213 -2.27 14.14 -11.93
N ILE A 214 -1.07 13.96 -11.37
CA ILE A 214 -0.46 12.66 -11.03
C ILE A 214 0.12 12.70 -9.62
N ALA A 215 0.23 11.53 -8.97
CA ALA A 215 0.81 11.45 -7.65
C ALA A 215 2.35 11.62 -7.69
N PRO A 216 3.01 12.06 -6.57
CA PRO A 216 4.46 12.25 -6.50
C PRO A 216 5.26 11.03 -6.95
N HIS A 217 4.88 9.83 -6.49
CA HIS A 217 5.56 8.59 -6.88
C HIS A 217 5.43 8.30 -8.39
N GLN A 218 4.28 8.58 -9.01
CA GLN A 218 4.09 8.41 -10.45
C GLN A 218 4.98 9.36 -11.25
N TYR A 219 5.13 10.60 -10.76
CA TYR A 219 6.05 11.57 -11.34
C TYR A 219 7.49 11.06 -11.27
N LEU A 220 7.96 10.63 -10.09
CA LEU A 220 9.31 10.11 -9.90
C LEU A 220 9.58 8.91 -10.82
N MET A 221 8.62 7.96 -10.91
CA MET A 221 8.75 6.80 -11.81
C MET A 221 8.81 7.21 -13.28
N SER A 222 8.04 8.21 -13.72
CA SER A 222 8.10 8.74 -15.08
C SER A 222 9.47 9.34 -15.39
N ARG A 223 10.06 10.11 -14.47
CA ARG A 223 11.40 10.70 -14.62
C ARG A 223 12.49 9.62 -14.72
N ARG A 224 12.39 8.56 -13.88
CA ARG A 224 13.30 7.40 -13.95
C ARG A 224 13.19 6.67 -15.27
N VAL A 225 11.97 6.44 -15.78
CA VAL A 225 11.74 5.78 -17.08
C VAL A 225 12.28 6.62 -18.23
N ASP A 226 12.10 7.95 -18.23
CA ASP A 226 12.67 8.83 -19.26
C ASP A 226 14.19 8.79 -19.28
N ARG A 227 14.83 8.74 -18.11
CA ARG A 227 16.28 8.54 -18.00
C ARG A 227 16.68 7.15 -18.51
N ALA A 228 15.93 6.10 -18.16
CA ALA A 228 16.17 4.73 -18.61
C ALA A 228 16.08 4.62 -20.12
N ARG A 229 15.09 5.25 -20.76
CA ARG A 229 14.96 5.26 -22.24
C ARG A 229 16.21 5.77 -22.93
N ARG A 230 16.78 6.89 -22.46
CA ARG A 230 18.02 7.45 -23.01
C ARG A 230 19.21 6.49 -22.91
N LEU A 231 19.38 5.86 -21.73
CA LEU A 231 20.48 4.92 -21.51
C LEU A 231 20.32 3.60 -22.30
N LEU A 232 19.10 3.11 -22.45
CA LEU A 232 18.80 1.93 -23.28
C LEU A 232 19.10 2.19 -24.76
N LEU A 233 18.71 3.35 -25.30
CA LEU A 233 19.02 3.74 -26.67
C LEU A 233 20.54 3.96 -26.89
N ALA A 234 21.27 4.35 -25.84
CA ALA A 234 22.75 4.39 -25.84
C ALA A 234 23.37 2.99 -25.71
N GLY A 235 22.60 1.90 -25.81
CA GLY A 235 23.08 0.52 -25.84
C GLY A 235 23.33 -0.14 -24.48
N ARG A 236 23.11 0.56 -23.34
CA ARG A 236 23.35 -0.03 -22.01
C ARG A 236 22.41 -1.18 -21.72
N SER A 237 22.86 -2.16 -20.94
CA SER A 237 22.04 -3.30 -20.55
C SER A 237 20.90 -2.89 -19.60
N PRO A 238 19.73 -3.57 -19.61
CA PRO A 238 18.65 -3.27 -18.67
C PRO A 238 19.06 -3.39 -17.20
N ALA A 239 19.98 -4.28 -16.85
CA ALA A 239 20.49 -4.42 -15.48
C ALA A 239 21.29 -3.18 -15.06
N ASP A 240 22.23 -2.72 -15.88
CA ASP A 240 23.02 -1.50 -15.61
C ASP A 240 22.13 -0.25 -15.55
N VAL A 241 21.12 -0.20 -16.45
CA VAL A 241 20.19 0.93 -16.50
C VAL A 241 19.35 0.99 -15.23
N ALA A 242 18.91 -0.14 -14.66
CA ALA A 242 18.16 -0.16 -13.43
C ALA A 242 18.89 0.57 -12.30
N GLY A 243 20.14 0.20 -12.02
CA GLY A 243 20.96 0.85 -10.98
C GLY A 243 21.25 2.33 -11.30
N ALA A 244 21.57 2.65 -12.56
CA ALA A 244 21.91 4.02 -12.98
C ALA A 244 20.73 5.00 -12.96
N THR A 245 19.49 4.51 -12.86
CA THR A 245 18.27 5.32 -12.92
C THR A 245 17.44 5.27 -11.64
N GLY A 246 17.93 4.61 -10.60
CA GLY A 246 17.30 4.57 -9.27
C GLY A 246 16.20 3.53 -9.13
N PHE A 247 16.12 2.54 -10.02
CA PHE A 247 15.29 1.37 -9.80
C PHE A 247 15.98 0.40 -8.85
N TYR A 248 15.18 -0.27 -8.02
CA TYR A 248 15.68 -1.25 -7.06
C TYR A 248 16.47 -2.39 -7.74
N ASP A 249 15.89 -2.91 -8.83
CA ASP A 249 16.49 -3.95 -9.67
C ASP A 249 15.95 -3.91 -11.11
N GLN A 250 16.39 -4.85 -11.93
CA GLN A 250 15.91 -4.98 -13.32
C GLN A 250 14.43 -5.35 -13.41
N ALA A 251 13.89 -6.11 -12.46
CA ALA A 251 12.48 -6.50 -12.45
C ALA A 251 11.59 -5.28 -12.15
N HIS A 252 12.00 -4.45 -11.17
CA HIS A 252 11.38 -3.17 -10.87
C HIS A 252 11.38 -2.22 -12.08
N LEU A 253 12.53 -2.04 -12.73
CA LEU A 253 12.62 -1.30 -14.01
C LEU A 253 11.64 -1.86 -15.04
N THR A 254 11.66 -3.16 -15.27
CA THR A 254 10.85 -3.82 -16.30
C THR A 254 9.35 -3.61 -16.08
N ARG A 255 8.89 -3.72 -14.83
CA ARG A 255 7.49 -3.49 -14.45
C ARG A 255 7.04 -2.07 -14.78
N HIS A 256 7.77 -1.05 -14.32
CA HIS A 256 7.43 0.34 -14.54
C HIS A 256 7.62 0.77 -15.99
N PHE A 257 8.67 0.32 -16.64
CA PHE A 257 8.95 0.61 -18.03
C PHE A 257 7.85 0.05 -18.94
N LYS A 258 7.46 -1.23 -18.75
CA LYS A 258 6.36 -1.84 -19.53
C LYS A 258 5.03 -1.12 -19.29
N ARG A 259 4.75 -0.70 -18.05
CA ARG A 259 3.53 0.07 -17.73
C ARG A 259 3.48 1.42 -18.45
N LEU A 260 4.61 2.14 -18.58
CA LEU A 260 4.65 3.49 -19.12
C LEU A 260 4.94 3.52 -20.63
N VAL A 261 5.69 2.56 -21.17
CA VAL A 261 6.17 2.54 -22.56
C VAL A 261 5.48 1.45 -23.40
N GLY A 262 4.82 0.48 -22.77
CA GLY A 262 4.10 -0.61 -23.44
C GLY A 262 4.97 -1.82 -23.81
N VAL A 263 6.31 -1.70 -23.77
CA VAL A 263 7.26 -2.78 -24.10
C VAL A 263 8.31 -2.96 -23.00
N THR A 264 9.01 -4.09 -23.00
CA THR A 264 10.11 -4.33 -22.05
C THR A 264 11.35 -3.49 -22.39
N PRO A 265 12.22 -3.16 -21.41
CA PRO A 265 13.48 -2.44 -21.63
C PRO A 265 14.37 -3.11 -22.67
N GLY A 266 14.48 -4.45 -22.66
CA GLY A 266 15.26 -5.22 -23.63
C GLY A 266 14.74 -5.07 -25.05
N ARG A 267 13.41 -5.15 -25.25
CA ARG A 267 12.79 -4.94 -26.58
C ARG A 267 12.96 -3.49 -27.05
N TYR A 268 12.83 -2.53 -26.14
CA TYR A 268 13.04 -1.12 -26.46
C TYR A 268 14.49 -0.84 -26.91
N ARG A 269 15.48 -1.39 -26.21
CA ARG A 269 16.91 -1.29 -26.62
C ARG A 269 17.15 -1.88 -28.00
N ALA A 270 16.60 -3.07 -28.27
CA ALA A 270 16.76 -3.73 -29.56
C ALA A 270 16.10 -2.97 -30.72
N SER A 271 15.07 -2.17 -30.50
CA SER A 271 14.45 -1.33 -31.54
C SER A 271 15.32 -0.14 -31.88
N GLY A 272 16.06 0.46 -30.94
CA GLY A 272 17.01 1.53 -31.18
C GLY A 272 18.19 1.09 -32.05
N ALA A 273 18.68 -0.14 -31.88
CA ALA A 273 19.75 -0.68 -32.68
C ALA A 273 19.38 -0.94 -34.18
N ARG A 274 18.08 -1.08 -34.46
CA ARG A 274 17.57 -1.28 -35.84
C ARG A 274 17.22 0.02 -36.56
N GLY A 275 17.12 1.12 -35.85
CA GLY A 275 16.68 2.42 -36.37
C GLY A 275 17.84 3.40 -36.66
N ALA A 276 19.09 3.02 -36.42
CA ALA A 276 20.22 3.83 -36.86
C ALA A 276 20.36 3.69 -38.41
N PRO A 277 20.11 4.77 -39.19
CA PRO A 277 20.42 4.75 -40.61
C PRO A 277 21.93 4.45 -40.73
N GLY A 278 22.26 3.34 -41.45
CA GLY A 278 23.62 3.03 -41.78
C GLY A 278 24.27 4.24 -42.43
N GLY A 279 25.32 4.75 -41.79
CA GLY A 279 26.20 5.76 -42.39
C GLY A 279 27.08 5.15 -43.47
#